data_5171255029f99058fc5bcb8bccf25388
#
_entry.id   5171255029f99058fc5bcb8bccf25388
#
_cell.length_a   1.000
_cell.length_b   1.000
_cell.length_c   1.000
_cell.angle_alpha   90.00
_cell.angle_beta   90.00
_cell.angle_gamma   90.00
#
_symmetry.space_group_name_H-M   'P 1'
#
loop_
_entity.id
_entity.type
_entity.pdbx_description
1 polymer ?
#
loop_
_entity_poly.entity_id
_entity_poly.type
_entity_poly.pdbx_seq_one_letter_code
_entity_poly.pdbx_strand_id
1 'polypeptide(L)'
;VMDYSKEMYDVCDKAVCNNIVVVSAASHTNTISFPADFNNVICVKVDQSQTEKIKKVDDSTLSVSMRDFIMEGDGIFDFSSSSLASARLCGYFSSEFAYRPLDDKYKILSHKYGISLYSGADSYSILLKESSLQRVLQDNRVAVVVYPSSMLNKSDNSFFHKNIIAYFDHKAGKFYSIRDNRETKDFDLILIINTSYNDMAIPEDIKRNYKGYEVFCVGNFLNVDGNKDLQTIDMYKSTELSVLDRPVIAIAGLCSGLGKWDVQLSLLKKMKEDGLEIGAVSNNPIGLLYDINVFAFPNKLKFPDVVYSINRFMYLYEINRDIDAWLVNIGGAIDQINMLNTYNFGKFMDAYLSAANIDIVLLCINPSVDIDFLKLEVAYLYKHGVEKVIFVLSHNDINATTMDYKDGLQTYYVDEKKYNLAFEYLKENMEEMIFGVRDIENGRLYDYIIEILS
;
A
#
# COMPACT_ATOMS: atom_id res chain seq x y z
N VAL A 1 -1.25 -12.84 22.85
CA VAL A 1 -2.16 -13.63 22.02
C VAL A 1 -1.94 -13.20 20.58
N MET A 2 -1.79 -14.13 19.66
CA MET A 2 -1.54 -13.83 18.24
C MET A 2 -2.84 -13.62 17.45
N ASP A 3 -3.93 -14.24 17.90
CA ASP A 3 -5.21 -14.15 17.23
C ASP A 3 -6.00 -12.93 17.68
N TYR A 4 -6.61 -12.25 16.72
CA TYR A 4 -7.57 -11.19 16.97
C TYR A 4 -8.81 -11.73 17.69
N SER A 5 -9.30 -11.01 18.69
CA SER A 5 -10.58 -11.29 19.31
C SER A 5 -11.35 -9.98 19.47
N LYS A 6 -12.55 -9.95 18.89
CA LYS A 6 -13.46 -8.81 19.00
C LYS A 6 -13.82 -8.56 20.48
N GLU A 7 -14.03 -9.62 21.25
CA GLU A 7 -14.36 -9.51 22.68
C GLU A 7 -13.21 -8.83 23.45
N MET A 8 -11.95 -9.15 23.11
CA MET A 8 -10.79 -8.51 23.73
C MET A 8 -10.72 -7.02 23.35
N TYR A 9 -10.99 -6.69 22.09
CA TYR A 9 -11.08 -5.29 21.66
C TYR A 9 -12.16 -4.54 22.41
N ASP A 10 -13.37 -5.09 22.48
CA ASP A 10 -14.51 -4.48 23.17
C ASP A 10 -14.24 -4.27 24.68
N VAL A 11 -13.48 -5.17 25.29
CA VAL A 11 -13.04 -5.00 26.70
C VAL A 11 -12.04 -3.85 26.84
N CYS A 12 -11.07 -3.75 25.94
CA CYS A 12 -10.12 -2.63 25.91
C CYS A 12 -10.83 -1.30 25.67
N ASP A 13 -11.76 -1.26 24.73
CA ASP A 13 -12.55 -0.06 24.43
C ASP A 13 -13.42 0.36 25.63
N LYS A 14 -14.08 -0.60 26.29
CA LYS A 14 -14.77 -0.37 27.53
C LYS A 14 -13.89 0.20 28.65
N ALA A 15 -12.66 -0.31 28.76
CA ALA A 15 -11.69 0.19 29.74
C ALA A 15 -11.36 1.67 29.46
N VAL A 16 -11.07 1.99 28.18
CA VAL A 16 -10.78 3.36 27.74
C VAL A 16 -11.98 4.29 27.98
N CYS A 17 -13.19 3.88 27.60
CA CYS A 17 -14.42 4.64 27.88
C CYS A 17 -14.66 4.89 29.37
N ASN A 18 -14.14 4.01 30.25
CA ASN A 18 -14.19 4.17 31.70
C ASN A 18 -12.96 4.88 32.29
N ASN A 19 -12.24 5.66 31.50
CA ASN A 19 -11.13 6.47 31.94
C ASN A 19 -9.85 5.69 32.30
N ILE A 20 -9.69 4.48 31.77
CA ILE A 20 -8.56 3.60 32.02
C ILE A 20 -7.67 3.59 30.79
N VAL A 21 -6.40 3.98 30.91
CA VAL A 21 -5.39 3.84 29.88
C VAL A 21 -4.88 2.40 29.90
N VAL A 22 -5.02 1.70 28.79
CA VAL A 22 -4.57 0.31 28.66
C VAL A 22 -3.17 0.31 28.06
N VAL A 23 -2.27 -0.45 28.68
CA VAL A 23 -0.86 -0.60 28.24
C VAL A 23 -0.57 -2.07 28.05
N SER A 24 0.02 -2.43 26.93
CA SER A 24 0.38 -3.81 26.62
C SER A 24 1.80 -3.93 26.06
N ALA A 25 2.44 -5.04 26.38
CA ALA A 25 3.76 -5.39 25.88
C ALA A 25 3.68 -5.79 24.40
N ALA A 26 4.56 -5.25 23.56
CA ALA A 26 4.77 -5.72 22.20
C ALA A 26 5.29 -7.17 22.18
N SER A 27 5.03 -7.89 21.10
CA SER A 27 5.65 -9.19 20.86
C SER A 27 7.17 -9.06 20.78
N HIS A 28 7.89 -10.06 21.31
CA HIS A 28 9.35 -10.13 21.24
C HIS A 28 9.85 -10.34 19.80
N THR A 29 9.03 -10.93 18.95
CA THR A 29 9.35 -11.25 17.56
C THR A 29 8.91 -10.17 16.57
N ASN A 30 8.40 -9.03 17.04
CA ASN A 30 7.75 -8.00 16.24
C ASN A 30 6.56 -8.50 15.40
N THR A 31 5.96 -9.60 15.82
CA THR A 31 4.70 -10.10 15.25
C THR A 31 3.50 -9.33 15.78
N ILE A 32 2.39 -9.40 15.06
CA ILE A 32 1.11 -8.88 15.55
C ILE A 32 0.74 -9.60 16.85
N SER A 33 0.43 -8.84 17.86
CA SER A 33 0.00 -9.39 19.16
C SER A 33 -1.08 -8.53 19.80
N PHE A 34 -2.14 -9.16 20.22
CA PHE A 34 -3.25 -8.47 20.87
C PHE A 34 -3.18 -8.62 22.38
N PRO A 35 -3.52 -7.56 23.13
CA PRO A 35 -4.09 -6.28 22.71
C PRO A 35 -3.07 -5.21 22.31
N ALA A 36 -1.77 -5.48 22.23
CA ALA A 36 -0.75 -4.46 21.99
C ALA A 36 -0.94 -3.71 20.67
N ASP A 37 -1.45 -4.38 19.64
CA ASP A 37 -1.69 -3.80 18.33
C ASP A 37 -3.09 -3.18 18.15
N PHE A 38 -3.89 -3.04 19.23
CA PHE A 38 -5.14 -2.27 19.19
C PHE A 38 -4.87 -0.76 19.24
N ASN A 39 -5.67 0.04 18.52
CA ASN A 39 -5.52 1.50 18.42
C ASN A 39 -5.87 2.25 19.72
N ASN A 40 -6.60 1.62 20.60
CA ASN A 40 -6.98 2.14 21.91
C ASN A 40 -6.06 1.65 23.05
N VAL A 41 -4.97 0.96 22.71
CA VAL A 41 -3.98 0.41 23.64
C VAL A 41 -2.59 1.00 23.36
N ILE A 42 -1.86 1.33 24.40
CA ILE A 42 -0.45 1.74 24.26
C ILE A 42 0.42 0.50 24.18
N CYS A 43 1.03 0.30 23.00
CA CYS A 43 2.01 -0.74 22.77
C CYS A 43 3.37 -0.35 23.32
N VAL A 44 4.05 -1.23 24.04
CA VAL A 44 5.36 -0.95 24.64
C VAL A 44 6.42 -1.88 24.09
N LYS A 45 7.50 -1.28 23.55
CA LYS A 45 8.74 -1.94 23.11
C LYS A 45 9.89 -1.60 24.04
N VAL A 46 10.91 -2.44 24.05
CA VAL A 46 12.20 -2.17 24.71
C VAL A 46 13.22 -1.72 23.67
N ASP A 47 13.92 -0.65 23.96
CA ASP A 47 15.12 -0.27 23.22
C ASP A 47 16.25 0.05 24.21
N GLN A 48 17.19 -0.87 24.33
CA GLN A 48 18.34 -0.71 25.20
C GLN A 48 19.39 0.29 24.67
N SER A 49 19.32 0.62 23.38
CA SER A 49 20.25 1.56 22.74
C SER A 49 19.88 3.03 23.00
N GLN A 50 18.59 3.31 23.28
CA GLN A 50 18.12 4.68 23.47
C GLN A 50 18.61 5.31 24.78
N THR A 51 18.86 6.62 24.74
CA THR A 51 19.26 7.42 25.91
C THR A 51 18.06 8.01 26.65
N GLU A 52 16.97 8.25 25.95
CA GLU A 52 15.71 8.75 26.54
C GLU A 52 14.99 7.65 27.30
N LYS A 53 14.38 8.00 28.43
CA LYS A 53 13.62 7.03 29.24
C LYS A 53 12.41 6.46 28.51
N ILE A 54 11.70 7.31 27.76
CA ILE A 54 10.53 6.99 26.96
C ILE A 54 10.66 7.73 25.64
N LYS A 55 10.50 7.02 24.53
CA LYS A 55 10.58 7.57 23.18
C LYS A 55 9.38 7.11 22.35
N LYS A 56 8.78 8.00 21.57
CA LYS A 56 7.76 7.66 20.58
C LYS A 56 8.37 6.81 19.48
N VAL A 57 7.72 5.70 19.15
CA VAL A 57 8.02 4.87 17.97
C VAL A 57 7.00 5.17 16.88
N ASP A 58 5.73 5.22 17.25
CA ASP A 58 4.61 5.53 16.37
C ASP A 58 3.42 6.10 17.19
N ASP A 59 2.24 6.26 16.57
CA ASP A 59 1.10 6.95 17.21
C ASP A 59 0.52 6.25 18.42
N SER A 60 0.73 4.95 18.56
CA SER A 60 0.28 4.16 19.72
C SER A 60 1.42 3.40 20.40
N THR A 61 2.64 3.46 19.89
CA THR A 61 3.77 2.68 20.38
C THR A 61 4.82 3.56 21.02
N LEU A 62 5.18 3.21 22.26
CA LEU A 62 6.29 3.80 23.00
C LEU A 62 7.43 2.79 23.17
N SER A 63 8.66 3.26 23.02
CA SER A 63 9.85 2.52 23.42
C SER A 63 10.32 3.00 24.77
N VAL A 64 10.62 2.06 25.67
CA VAL A 64 11.06 2.33 27.05
C VAL A 64 12.48 1.82 27.23
N SER A 65 13.37 2.69 27.69
CA SER A 65 14.74 2.31 28.06
C SER A 65 14.72 1.56 29.40
N MET A 66 15.45 0.46 29.44
CA MET A 66 15.64 -0.33 30.68
C MET A 66 17.04 -0.16 31.28
N ARG A 67 17.87 0.75 30.77
CA ARG A 67 19.27 0.92 31.19
C ARG A 67 19.45 1.25 32.69
N ASP A 68 18.52 2.05 33.22
CA ASP A 68 18.61 2.51 34.61
C ASP A 68 17.78 1.64 35.58
N PHE A 69 17.31 0.49 35.10
CA PHE A 69 16.49 -0.40 35.91
C PHE A 69 17.40 -1.37 36.67
N ILE A 70 17.64 -1.10 37.94
CA ILE A 70 18.39 -1.97 38.85
C ILE A 70 17.34 -2.72 39.71
N MET A 71 17.35 -4.04 39.63
CA MET A 71 16.69 -4.86 40.66
C MET A 71 17.73 -5.22 41.75
N GLU A 72 17.40 -4.98 43.00
CA GLU A 72 18.20 -5.45 44.11
C GLU A 72 18.09 -6.98 44.20
N GLY A 73 19.18 -7.68 43.88
CA GLY A 73 19.32 -9.13 43.95
C GLY A 73 20.55 -9.65 43.24
N ASP A 74 21.11 -10.76 43.70
CA ASP A 74 22.38 -11.35 43.26
C ASP A 74 22.35 -12.06 41.89
N GLY A 75 21.58 -11.59 40.92
CA GLY A 75 21.48 -12.19 39.58
C GLY A 75 21.68 -11.19 38.44
N ILE A 76 22.34 -11.63 37.36
CA ILE A 76 22.34 -10.91 36.08
C ILE A 76 20.98 -11.20 35.43
N PHE A 77 20.06 -10.24 35.49
CA PHE A 77 18.77 -10.33 34.82
C PHE A 77 18.86 -9.66 33.45
N ASP A 78 18.40 -10.38 32.42
CA ASP A 78 18.21 -9.79 31.10
C ASP A 78 16.90 -8.98 31.09
N PHE A 79 17.03 -7.64 31.13
CA PHE A 79 15.90 -6.70 31.11
C PHE A 79 15.42 -6.35 29.69
N SER A 80 15.64 -7.23 28.71
CA SER A 80 15.17 -7.03 27.34
C SER A 80 13.66 -7.27 27.14
N SER A 81 12.92 -7.57 28.22
CA SER A 81 11.50 -7.93 28.15
C SER A 81 10.57 -6.70 28.01
N SER A 82 9.78 -6.70 26.95
CA SER A 82 8.71 -5.71 26.76
C SER A 82 7.65 -5.73 27.86
N SER A 83 7.46 -6.87 28.54
CA SER A 83 6.56 -6.99 29.70
C SER A 83 7.06 -6.16 30.88
N LEU A 84 8.36 -6.18 31.18
CA LEU A 84 8.95 -5.34 32.24
C LEU A 84 8.90 -3.85 31.86
N ALA A 85 9.13 -3.54 30.58
CA ALA A 85 9.02 -2.18 30.07
C ALA A 85 7.59 -1.65 30.19
N SER A 86 6.58 -2.48 29.96
CA SER A 86 5.15 -2.12 30.14
C SER A 86 4.85 -1.83 31.60
N ALA A 87 5.34 -2.66 32.53
CA ALA A 87 5.19 -2.41 33.96
C ALA A 87 5.85 -1.11 34.40
N ARG A 88 7.06 -0.83 33.86
CA ARG A 88 7.77 0.45 34.11
C ARG A 88 7.00 1.65 33.59
N LEU A 89 6.44 1.57 32.38
CA LEU A 89 5.62 2.62 31.81
C LEU A 89 4.35 2.86 32.65
N CYS A 90 3.69 1.80 33.11
CA CYS A 90 2.54 1.91 34.02
C CYS A 90 2.92 2.64 35.31
N GLY A 91 4.10 2.39 35.86
CA GLY A 91 4.61 3.12 37.00
C GLY A 91 4.80 4.62 36.75
N TYR A 92 5.30 5.01 35.61
CA TYR A 92 5.38 6.42 35.20
C TYR A 92 3.99 7.04 35.04
N PHE A 93 3.08 6.36 34.36
CA PHE A 93 1.72 6.85 34.11
C PHE A 93 0.89 6.92 35.38
N SER A 94 1.08 6.00 36.34
CA SER A 94 0.34 6.01 37.62
C SER A 94 0.61 7.28 38.40
N SER A 95 1.83 7.81 38.39
CA SER A 95 2.17 9.06 39.04
C SER A 95 1.66 10.30 38.28
N GLU A 96 1.59 10.22 36.98
CA GLU A 96 1.24 11.36 36.11
C GLU A 96 -0.26 11.48 35.87
N PHE A 97 -0.97 10.34 35.80
CA PHE A 97 -2.39 10.27 35.44
C PHE A 97 -3.32 10.02 36.62
N ALA A 98 -2.79 9.77 37.83
CA ALA A 98 -3.60 9.54 39.01
C ALA A 98 -4.61 10.67 39.19
N TYR A 99 -5.88 10.28 39.32
CA TYR A 99 -7.02 11.19 39.59
C TYR A 99 -7.31 12.23 38.50
N ARG A 100 -6.73 12.08 37.26
CA ARG A 100 -7.01 13.00 36.15
C ARG A 100 -8.18 12.50 35.31
N PRO A 101 -9.02 13.38 34.75
CA PRO A 101 -10.03 13.05 33.74
C PRO A 101 -9.37 12.45 32.48
N LEU A 102 -10.14 11.70 31.68
CA LEU A 102 -9.63 11.04 30.47
C LEU A 102 -9.07 12.04 29.43
N ASP A 103 -9.80 13.15 29.21
CA ASP A 103 -9.37 14.21 28.28
C ASP A 103 -8.02 14.80 28.65
N ASP A 104 -7.71 14.96 29.95
CA ASP A 104 -6.43 15.45 30.40
C ASP A 104 -5.33 14.41 30.22
N LYS A 105 -5.64 13.13 30.41
CA LYS A 105 -4.71 12.02 30.13
C LYS A 105 -4.34 11.98 28.63
N TYR A 106 -5.33 12.08 27.75
CA TYR A 106 -5.10 12.12 26.32
C TYR A 106 -4.31 13.35 25.87
N LYS A 107 -4.56 14.53 26.44
CA LYS A 107 -3.76 15.72 26.18
C LYS A 107 -2.29 15.49 26.57
N ILE A 108 -2.04 14.88 27.72
CA ILE A 108 -0.67 14.57 28.16
C ILE A 108 -0.03 13.54 27.24
N LEU A 109 -0.74 12.47 26.87
CA LEU A 109 -0.24 11.47 25.94
C LEU A 109 0.12 12.10 24.59
N SER A 110 -0.73 12.96 24.07
CA SER A 110 -0.49 13.66 22.80
C SER A 110 0.65 14.68 22.89
N HIS A 111 0.62 15.59 23.88
CA HIS A 111 1.60 16.67 23.95
C HIS A 111 2.98 16.23 24.42
N LYS A 112 3.03 15.33 25.42
CA LYS A 112 4.30 14.94 26.03
C LYS A 112 4.96 13.75 25.35
N TYR A 113 4.15 12.78 24.92
CA TYR A 113 4.63 11.53 24.34
C TYR A 113 4.30 11.39 22.86
N GLY A 114 3.54 12.30 22.29
CA GLY A 114 3.10 12.29 20.89
C GLY A 114 2.16 11.12 20.55
N ILE A 115 1.52 10.51 21.55
CA ILE A 115 0.62 9.36 21.40
C ILE A 115 -0.79 9.85 21.08
N SER A 116 -1.40 9.27 20.08
CA SER A 116 -2.81 9.46 19.74
C SER A 116 -3.54 8.14 19.87
N LEU A 117 -4.38 8.01 20.88
CA LEU A 117 -5.26 6.85 21.06
C LEU A 117 -6.67 7.23 20.58
N TYR A 118 -7.30 6.33 19.88
CA TYR A 118 -8.68 6.49 19.44
C TYR A 118 -9.64 5.84 20.42
N SER A 119 -10.60 6.61 20.92
CA SER A 119 -11.72 6.09 21.70
C SER A 119 -13.03 6.56 21.07
N GLY A 120 -13.93 5.65 20.83
CA GLY A 120 -15.28 5.98 20.38
C GLY A 120 -15.95 4.88 19.58
N ALA A 121 -17.25 4.75 19.74
CA ALA A 121 -18.11 3.70 19.22
C ALA A 121 -18.22 3.61 17.68
N ASP A 122 -17.55 4.49 16.93
CA ASP A 122 -17.64 4.55 15.48
C ASP A 122 -16.39 4.05 14.73
N SER A 123 -15.36 3.62 15.42
CA SER A 123 -14.15 3.15 14.76
C SER A 123 -13.77 1.75 15.21
N TYR A 124 -14.30 0.76 14.53
CA TYR A 124 -13.69 -0.57 14.42
C TYR A 124 -12.37 -0.51 13.63
N SER A 125 -11.60 0.56 13.75
CA SER A 125 -10.31 0.68 13.13
C SER A 125 -9.24 0.16 14.07
N ILE A 126 -9.03 -1.15 14.05
CA ILE A 126 -7.73 -1.69 14.44
C ILE A 126 -6.72 -1.04 13.51
N LEU A 127 -5.66 -0.51 14.07
CA LEU A 127 -4.64 0.27 13.38
C LEU A 127 -4.20 -0.28 12.02
N LEU A 128 -4.99 -0.01 11.00
CA LEU A 128 -4.34 0.54 9.83
C LEU A 128 -3.86 1.91 10.30
N LYS A 129 -2.59 2.02 10.62
CA LYS A 129 -1.97 3.33 10.68
C LYS A 129 -2.21 3.92 9.32
N GLU A 130 -3.22 4.79 9.25
CA GLU A 130 -3.42 5.57 8.05
C GLU A 130 -2.06 6.14 7.73
N SER A 131 -1.55 5.79 6.56
CA SER A 131 -0.27 6.32 6.12
C SER A 131 -0.37 7.85 6.30
N SER A 132 0.72 8.49 6.64
CA SER A 132 0.75 9.96 6.78
C SER A 132 0.09 10.65 5.58
N LEU A 133 0.12 10.00 4.43
CA LEU A 133 -0.53 10.43 3.19
C LEU A 133 -2.06 10.28 3.23
N GLN A 134 -2.62 9.19 3.77
CA GLN A 134 -4.07 9.04 3.87
C GLN A 134 -4.67 10.10 4.79
N ARG A 135 -4.01 10.43 5.90
CA ARG A 135 -4.41 11.56 6.77
C ARG A 135 -4.36 12.88 6.02
N VAL A 136 -3.27 13.13 5.28
CA VAL A 136 -3.13 14.34 4.47
C VAL A 136 -4.25 14.45 3.44
N LEU A 137 -4.63 13.34 2.79
CA LEU A 137 -5.73 13.32 1.82
C LEU A 137 -7.10 13.47 2.48
N GLN A 138 -7.30 12.95 3.70
CA GLN A 138 -8.60 13.03 4.39
C GLN A 138 -8.91 14.44 4.89
N ASP A 139 -7.92 15.14 5.40
CA ASP A 139 -8.10 16.41 6.12
C ASP A 139 -7.96 17.66 5.23
N ASN A 140 -7.49 17.52 3.98
CA ASN A 140 -7.15 18.63 3.13
C ASN A 140 -7.80 18.54 1.73
N ARG A 141 -8.04 19.72 1.13
CA ARG A 141 -8.38 19.84 -0.29
C ARG A 141 -7.09 19.84 -1.10
N VAL A 142 -6.92 18.83 -1.94
CA VAL A 142 -5.64 18.51 -2.56
C VAL A 142 -5.62 18.85 -4.04
N ALA A 143 -4.57 19.56 -4.47
CA ALA A 143 -4.23 19.73 -5.88
C ALA A 143 -3.12 18.73 -6.25
N VAL A 144 -3.25 18.05 -7.40
CA VAL A 144 -2.29 17.02 -7.81
C VAL A 144 -1.46 17.44 -9.01
N VAL A 145 -0.21 17.02 -9.00
CA VAL A 145 0.73 17.10 -10.12
C VAL A 145 1.23 15.71 -10.42
N VAL A 146 1.00 15.19 -11.61
CA VAL A 146 1.40 13.83 -12.00
C VAL A 146 2.47 13.86 -13.07
N TYR A 147 3.50 13.06 -12.92
CA TYR A 147 4.58 12.85 -13.88
C TYR A 147 4.73 11.38 -14.23
N PRO A 148 4.82 11.05 -15.53
CA PRO A 148 4.52 11.92 -16.68
C PRO A 148 3.04 12.29 -16.75
N SER A 149 2.73 13.45 -17.33
CA SER A 149 1.35 13.98 -17.41
C SER A 149 0.37 13.09 -18.17
N SER A 150 0.88 12.22 -19.04
CA SER A 150 0.09 11.24 -19.79
C SER A 150 -0.58 10.18 -18.92
N MET A 151 -0.11 10.00 -17.70
CA MET A 151 -0.70 9.05 -16.74
C MET A 151 -2.00 9.58 -16.10
N LEU A 152 -2.30 10.87 -16.21
CA LEU A 152 -3.55 11.44 -15.72
C LEU A 152 -4.63 11.32 -16.79
N ASN A 153 -5.48 10.33 -16.69
CA ASN A 153 -6.62 10.18 -17.58
C ASN A 153 -7.73 11.17 -17.19
N LYS A 154 -7.89 12.26 -17.97
CA LYS A 154 -8.85 13.34 -17.68
C LYS A 154 -10.31 12.92 -17.92
N SER A 155 -10.57 11.84 -18.63
CA SER A 155 -11.92 11.40 -18.96
C SER A 155 -12.63 10.63 -17.85
N ASP A 156 -11.91 10.18 -16.83
CA ASP A 156 -12.43 9.31 -15.77
C ASP A 156 -12.31 9.92 -14.36
N ASN A 157 -12.66 11.20 -14.24
CA ASN A 157 -12.58 11.95 -12.98
C ASN A 157 -13.57 11.45 -11.90
N SER A 158 -14.51 10.58 -12.24
CA SER A 158 -15.56 10.10 -11.34
C SER A 158 -15.07 9.21 -10.21
N PHE A 159 -13.83 8.69 -10.33
CA PHE A 159 -13.23 7.76 -9.37
C PHE A 159 -12.13 8.38 -8.52
N PHE A 160 -11.79 9.65 -8.71
CA PHE A 160 -10.79 10.29 -7.87
C PHE A 160 -11.23 10.37 -6.41
N HIS A 161 -10.28 10.22 -5.51
CA HIS A 161 -10.52 10.47 -4.10
C HIS A 161 -11.23 11.82 -3.92
N LYS A 162 -12.31 11.85 -3.13
CA LYS A 162 -13.22 13.01 -2.99
C LYS A 162 -12.53 14.33 -2.66
N ASN A 163 -11.37 14.28 -2.02
CA ASN A 163 -10.61 15.46 -1.59
C ASN A 163 -9.56 15.91 -2.62
N ILE A 164 -9.39 15.20 -3.73
CA ILE A 164 -8.60 15.66 -4.87
C ILE A 164 -9.48 16.53 -5.72
N ILE A 165 -9.25 17.83 -5.67
CA ILE A 165 -10.13 18.85 -6.27
C ILE A 165 -9.54 19.58 -7.46
N ALA A 166 -8.22 19.50 -7.66
CA ALA A 166 -7.54 20.17 -8.76
C ALA A 166 -6.37 19.33 -9.32
N TYR A 167 -6.05 19.53 -10.57
CA TYR A 167 -4.90 18.95 -11.25
C TYR A 167 -4.04 20.02 -11.94
N PHE A 168 -2.75 19.75 -12.10
CA PHE A 168 -1.83 20.63 -12.78
C PHE A 168 -1.78 20.33 -14.29
N ASP A 169 -2.03 21.37 -15.12
CA ASP A 169 -1.81 21.26 -16.55
C ASP A 169 -0.39 21.74 -16.90
N HIS A 170 0.45 20.80 -17.30
CA HIS A 170 1.87 21.08 -17.62
C HIS A 170 2.08 22.02 -18.80
N LYS A 171 1.12 22.08 -19.74
CA LYS A 171 1.20 22.99 -20.89
C LYS A 171 0.86 24.42 -20.52
N ALA A 172 -0.15 24.57 -19.67
CA ALA A 172 -0.59 25.88 -19.19
C ALA A 172 0.23 26.41 -18.00
N GLY A 173 0.93 25.52 -17.27
CA GLY A 173 1.66 25.85 -16.04
C GLY A 173 0.76 26.26 -14.86
N LYS A 174 -0.48 25.77 -14.82
CA LYS A 174 -1.52 26.17 -13.87
C LYS A 174 -2.35 25.01 -13.38
N PHE A 175 -3.00 25.18 -12.22
CA PHE A 175 -3.99 24.24 -11.71
C PHE A 175 -5.40 24.51 -12.23
N TYR A 176 -6.11 23.44 -12.54
CA TYR A 176 -7.50 23.45 -12.98
C TYR A 176 -8.35 22.58 -12.06
N SER A 177 -9.55 23.07 -11.76
CA SER A 177 -10.54 22.29 -11.00
C SER A 177 -10.95 21.05 -11.76
N ILE A 178 -11.03 19.92 -11.06
CA ILE A 178 -11.49 18.63 -11.63
C ILE A 178 -12.97 18.70 -12.05
N ARG A 179 -13.78 19.49 -11.31
CA ARG A 179 -15.24 19.55 -11.52
C ARG A 179 -15.66 20.33 -12.76
N ASP A 180 -15.07 21.50 -12.95
CA ASP A 180 -15.53 22.46 -13.97
C ASP A 180 -14.43 22.92 -14.94
N ASN A 181 -13.24 22.36 -14.81
CA ASN A 181 -12.07 22.64 -15.65
C ASN A 181 -11.69 24.13 -15.72
N ARG A 182 -11.94 24.89 -14.64
CA ARG A 182 -11.53 26.31 -14.51
C ARG A 182 -10.23 26.40 -13.73
N GLU A 183 -9.42 27.43 -14.06
CA GLU A 183 -8.23 27.75 -13.27
C GLU A 183 -8.62 27.97 -11.81
N THR A 184 -7.89 27.33 -10.88
CA THR A 184 -8.16 27.40 -9.46
C THR A 184 -6.89 27.50 -8.64
N LYS A 185 -6.98 28.17 -7.49
CA LYS A 185 -5.99 28.16 -6.40
C LYS A 185 -6.65 27.82 -5.07
N ASP A 186 -7.89 27.35 -5.11
CA ASP A 186 -8.69 27.02 -3.93
C ASP A 186 -8.44 25.58 -3.48
N PHE A 187 -7.23 25.33 -2.99
CA PHE A 187 -6.80 24.08 -2.38
C PHE A 187 -5.85 24.37 -1.21
N ASP A 188 -5.65 23.41 -0.35
CA ASP A 188 -4.88 23.57 0.89
C ASP A 188 -3.43 23.11 0.72
N LEU A 189 -3.19 22.10 -0.12
CA LEU A 189 -1.86 21.55 -0.37
C LEU A 189 -1.69 21.01 -1.81
N ILE A 190 -0.43 20.76 -2.18
CA ILE A 190 -0.05 20.19 -3.47
C ILE A 190 0.58 18.82 -3.25
N LEU A 191 0.03 17.80 -3.93
CA LEU A 191 0.58 16.45 -3.98
C LEU A 191 1.25 16.24 -5.33
N ILE A 192 2.56 16.00 -5.33
CA ILE A 192 3.33 15.69 -6.54
C ILE A 192 3.58 14.18 -6.59
N ILE A 193 3.12 13.54 -7.66
CA ILE A 193 3.26 12.10 -7.88
C ILE A 193 4.20 11.85 -9.05
N ASN A 194 5.32 11.19 -8.78
CA ASN A 194 6.22 10.70 -9.83
C ASN A 194 6.01 9.20 -10.01
N THR A 195 5.44 8.81 -11.15
CA THR A 195 5.20 7.40 -11.51
C THR A 195 6.37 6.79 -12.29
N SER A 196 7.40 7.58 -12.61
CA SER A 196 8.58 7.08 -13.30
C SER A 196 9.57 6.42 -12.32
N TYR A 197 10.39 5.52 -12.86
CA TYR A 197 11.48 4.91 -12.10
C TYR A 197 12.70 5.83 -11.93
N ASN A 198 12.71 6.98 -12.62
CA ASN A 198 13.80 7.93 -12.57
C ASN A 198 13.56 8.97 -11.46
N ASP A 199 14.63 9.30 -10.75
CA ASP A 199 14.62 10.39 -9.79
C ASP A 199 14.32 11.71 -10.50
N MET A 200 13.42 12.49 -9.94
CA MET A 200 12.99 13.77 -10.50
C MET A 200 13.17 14.90 -9.48
N ALA A 201 13.56 16.08 -9.94
CA ALA A 201 13.52 17.29 -9.13
C ALA A 201 12.10 17.91 -9.17
N ILE A 202 11.69 18.54 -8.07
CA ILE A 202 10.44 19.30 -8.08
C ILE A 202 10.56 20.44 -9.11
N PRO A 203 9.60 20.57 -10.04
CA PRO A 203 9.65 21.59 -11.08
C PRO A 203 9.72 23.00 -10.52
N GLU A 204 10.60 23.79 -11.10
CA GLU A 204 10.82 25.17 -10.68
C GLU A 204 9.57 26.05 -10.77
N ASP A 205 8.67 25.76 -11.73
CA ASP A 205 7.40 26.49 -11.87
C ASP A 205 6.49 26.27 -10.66
N ILE A 206 6.48 25.06 -10.09
CA ILE A 206 5.71 24.80 -8.88
C ILE A 206 6.34 25.51 -7.70
N LYS A 207 7.65 25.45 -7.54
CA LYS A 207 8.36 26.15 -6.45
C LYS A 207 8.14 27.67 -6.48
N ARG A 208 8.13 28.28 -7.68
CA ARG A 208 7.98 29.74 -7.85
C ARG A 208 6.54 30.21 -7.69
N ASN A 209 5.62 29.55 -8.37
CA ASN A 209 4.24 30.03 -8.51
C ASN A 209 3.36 29.66 -7.32
N TYR A 210 3.78 28.66 -6.52
CA TYR A 210 3.00 28.09 -5.42
C TYR A 210 3.78 28.03 -4.10
N LYS A 211 4.68 28.98 -3.87
CA LYS A 211 5.59 29.06 -2.71
C LYS A 211 4.90 29.05 -1.33
N GLY A 212 3.61 29.40 -1.28
CA GLY A 212 2.84 29.46 -0.03
C GLY A 212 2.11 28.17 0.34
N TYR A 213 2.13 27.18 -0.51
CA TYR A 213 1.45 25.90 -0.29
C TYR A 213 2.39 24.85 0.29
N GLU A 214 1.85 23.98 1.14
CA GLU A 214 2.55 22.78 1.57
C GLU A 214 2.63 21.79 0.39
N VAL A 215 3.82 21.23 0.14
CA VAL A 215 4.06 20.33 -0.99
C VAL A 215 4.49 18.98 -0.46
N PHE A 216 3.78 17.93 -0.89
CA PHE A 216 4.12 16.55 -0.61
C PHE A 216 4.53 15.84 -1.90
N CYS A 217 5.53 14.96 -1.81
CA CYS A 217 6.05 14.22 -2.95
C CYS A 217 5.91 12.72 -2.71
N VAL A 218 5.47 11.98 -3.74
CA VAL A 218 5.38 10.53 -3.75
C VAL A 218 6.07 9.97 -4.99
N GLY A 219 6.90 8.97 -4.80
CA GLY A 219 7.76 8.40 -5.84
C GLY A 219 9.21 8.82 -5.72
N ASN A 220 9.99 8.67 -6.78
CA ASN A 220 11.42 8.93 -6.76
C ASN A 220 11.72 10.42 -7.00
N PHE A 221 12.28 11.10 -5.99
CA PHE A 221 12.67 12.50 -6.07
C PHE A 221 14.11 12.73 -5.64
N LEU A 222 14.80 13.65 -6.33
CA LEU A 222 16.15 14.10 -5.99
C LEU A 222 16.07 15.22 -4.94
N ASN A 223 16.86 15.10 -3.86
CA ASN A 223 17.14 16.17 -2.88
C ASN A 223 15.90 16.97 -2.46
N VAL A 224 14.97 16.31 -1.81
CA VAL A 224 13.77 16.96 -1.26
C VAL A 224 14.08 17.45 0.15
N ASP A 225 14.97 18.46 0.27
CA ASP A 225 15.22 19.14 1.53
C ASP A 225 13.94 19.89 1.98
N GLY A 226 13.36 19.44 3.06
CA GLY A 226 12.19 20.04 3.69
C GLY A 226 10.82 19.51 3.24
N ASN A 227 10.74 18.66 2.23
CA ASN A 227 9.50 17.96 1.89
C ASN A 227 9.48 16.60 2.59
N LYS A 228 8.40 16.30 3.28
CA LYS A 228 8.21 15.00 3.89
C LYS A 228 8.02 13.96 2.79
N ASP A 229 8.96 13.04 2.61
CA ASP A 229 8.71 11.81 1.87
C ASP A 229 7.55 11.09 2.56
N LEU A 230 6.39 11.14 1.94
CA LEU A 230 5.24 10.39 2.42
C LEU A 230 5.47 8.92 2.11
N GLN A 231 5.89 8.16 3.10
CA GLN A 231 5.87 6.71 3.00
C GLN A 231 4.42 6.27 2.87
N THR A 232 4.10 5.62 1.78
CA THR A 232 2.75 5.16 1.50
C THR A 232 2.34 3.99 2.38
N ILE A 233 3.30 3.26 2.94
CA ILE A 233 3.09 2.18 3.91
C ILE A 233 4.24 2.15 4.90
N ASP A 234 3.91 2.06 6.18
CA ASP A 234 4.90 1.83 7.22
C ASP A 234 5.56 0.46 7.04
N MET A 235 6.88 0.48 7.00
CA MET A 235 7.68 -0.73 6.90
C MET A 235 7.63 -1.50 8.21
N TYR A 236 6.97 -2.62 8.20
CA TYR A 236 6.88 -3.51 9.36
C TYR A 236 8.03 -4.51 9.36
N LYS A 237 8.72 -4.59 10.47
CA LYS A 237 9.64 -5.70 10.74
C LYS A 237 8.84 -6.79 11.45
N SER A 238 8.36 -7.75 10.71
CA SER A 238 7.78 -8.98 11.22
C SER A 238 8.72 -10.16 10.91
N THR A 239 8.56 -11.26 11.60
CA THR A 239 9.27 -12.52 11.34
C THR A 239 8.32 -13.66 11.03
N GLU A 240 7.01 -13.41 11.07
CA GLU A 240 5.96 -14.39 10.83
C GLU A 240 4.94 -13.84 9.85
N LEU A 241 4.35 -14.73 9.07
CA LEU A 241 3.26 -14.43 8.15
C LEU A 241 1.92 -14.77 8.80
N SER A 242 0.95 -13.91 8.60
CA SER A 242 -0.45 -14.14 8.99
C SER A 242 -1.21 -14.76 7.82
N VAL A 243 -2.18 -15.63 8.13
CA VAL A 243 -3.07 -16.20 7.11
C VAL A 243 -4.07 -15.14 6.68
N LEU A 244 -4.26 -14.99 5.38
CA LEU A 244 -5.29 -14.14 4.78
C LEU A 244 -6.51 -15.01 4.48
N ASP A 245 -7.70 -14.52 4.83
CA ASP A 245 -8.95 -15.26 4.71
C ASP A 245 -9.76 -14.89 3.45
N ARG A 246 -9.40 -13.78 2.78
CA ARG A 246 -10.11 -13.29 1.60
C ARG A 246 -9.39 -13.65 0.31
N PRO A 247 -10.13 -14.00 -0.77
CA PRO A 247 -9.52 -14.34 -2.03
C PRO A 247 -8.67 -13.19 -2.59
N VAL A 248 -7.54 -13.54 -3.21
CA VAL A 248 -6.56 -12.60 -3.75
C VAL A 248 -6.51 -12.72 -5.26
N ILE A 249 -6.92 -11.66 -5.95
CA ILE A 249 -6.82 -11.51 -7.40
C ILE A 249 -5.62 -10.61 -7.70
N ALA A 250 -4.58 -11.18 -8.29
CA ALA A 250 -3.38 -10.42 -8.66
C ALA A 250 -3.39 -10.09 -10.17
N ILE A 251 -3.08 -8.84 -10.49
CA ILE A 251 -2.87 -8.38 -11.86
C ILE A 251 -1.38 -8.22 -12.07
N ALA A 252 -0.79 -9.12 -12.83
CA ALA A 252 0.62 -9.15 -13.18
C ALA A 252 0.81 -8.94 -14.70
N GLY A 253 2.03 -8.89 -15.18
CA GLY A 253 2.28 -8.77 -16.60
C GLY A 253 3.71 -9.10 -16.98
N LEU A 254 3.94 -9.43 -18.23
CA LEU A 254 5.26 -9.73 -18.77
C LEU A 254 6.18 -8.51 -18.79
N CYS A 255 5.57 -7.30 -18.81
CA CYS A 255 6.32 -6.04 -18.68
C CYS A 255 5.43 -4.88 -18.23
N SER A 256 6.02 -3.69 -18.14
CA SER A 256 5.28 -2.43 -18.01
C SER A 256 4.59 -2.06 -19.33
N GLY A 257 3.48 -1.31 -19.26
CA GLY A 257 2.79 -0.78 -20.45
C GLY A 257 1.80 -1.76 -21.11
N LEU A 258 1.53 -2.93 -20.52
CA LEU A 258 0.57 -3.92 -21.04
C LEU A 258 -0.86 -3.74 -20.47
N GLY A 259 -1.22 -2.57 -19.95
CA GLY A 259 -2.60 -2.27 -19.55
C GLY A 259 -3.02 -2.77 -18.17
N LYS A 260 -2.09 -3.25 -17.31
CA LYS A 260 -2.43 -3.71 -15.94
C LYS A 260 -3.27 -2.71 -15.15
N TRP A 261 -2.96 -1.43 -15.31
CA TRP A 261 -3.67 -0.35 -14.65
C TRP A 261 -5.12 -0.23 -15.09
N ASP A 262 -5.34 -0.31 -16.41
CA ASP A 262 -6.69 -0.23 -16.98
C ASP A 262 -7.54 -1.43 -16.57
N VAL A 263 -6.94 -2.63 -16.51
CA VAL A 263 -7.57 -3.85 -15.98
C VAL A 263 -8.00 -3.66 -14.53
N GLN A 264 -7.10 -3.14 -13.68
CA GLN A 264 -7.41 -2.91 -12.26
C GLN A 264 -8.56 -1.92 -12.09
N LEU A 265 -8.52 -0.78 -12.78
CA LEU A 265 -9.58 0.23 -12.66
C LEU A 265 -10.93 -0.29 -13.16
N SER A 266 -10.95 -1.00 -14.31
CA SER A 266 -12.19 -1.56 -14.86
C SER A 266 -12.82 -2.59 -13.93
N LEU A 267 -12.02 -3.51 -13.38
CA LEU A 267 -12.51 -4.50 -12.42
C LEU A 267 -12.97 -3.85 -11.12
N LEU A 268 -12.17 -2.96 -10.56
CA LEU A 268 -12.52 -2.25 -9.31
C LEU A 268 -13.83 -1.48 -9.45
N LYS A 269 -14.06 -0.87 -10.62
CA LYS A 269 -15.31 -0.19 -10.92
C LYS A 269 -16.48 -1.14 -10.89
N LYS A 270 -16.40 -2.25 -11.63
CA LYS A 270 -17.46 -3.25 -11.71
C LYS A 270 -17.78 -3.87 -10.35
N MET A 271 -16.76 -4.25 -9.60
CA MET A 271 -16.89 -4.79 -8.25
C MET A 271 -17.62 -3.82 -7.31
N LYS A 272 -17.25 -2.53 -7.36
CA LYS A 272 -17.93 -1.48 -6.55
C LYS A 272 -19.35 -1.21 -7.03
N GLU A 273 -19.64 -1.25 -8.33
CA GLU A 273 -21.00 -1.12 -8.89
C GLU A 273 -21.91 -2.26 -8.40
N ASP A 274 -21.36 -3.45 -8.21
CA ASP A 274 -22.10 -4.62 -7.69
C ASP A 274 -22.13 -4.65 -6.14
N GLY A 275 -21.58 -3.62 -5.48
CA GLY A 275 -21.63 -3.45 -4.02
C GLY A 275 -20.59 -4.25 -3.25
N LEU A 276 -19.56 -4.77 -3.92
CA LEU A 276 -18.47 -5.48 -3.27
C LEU A 276 -17.47 -4.50 -2.61
N GLU A 277 -17.05 -4.82 -1.40
CA GLU A 277 -15.99 -4.10 -0.69
C GLU A 277 -14.62 -4.72 -1.05
N ILE A 278 -13.79 -3.98 -1.76
CA ILE A 278 -12.54 -4.49 -2.32
C ILE A 278 -11.32 -3.86 -1.65
N GLY A 279 -10.43 -4.71 -1.14
CA GLY A 279 -9.10 -4.32 -0.73
C GLY A 279 -8.21 -4.09 -1.97
N ALA A 280 -8.16 -2.87 -2.50
CA ALA A 280 -7.38 -2.57 -3.70
C ALA A 280 -5.96 -2.11 -3.35
N VAL A 281 -4.95 -2.70 -4.01
CA VAL A 281 -3.52 -2.39 -3.83
C VAL A 281 -2.82 -2.20 -5.18
N SER A 282 -1.90 -1.27 -5.25
CA SER A 282 -1.04 -1.06 -6.42
C SER A 282 0.38 -0.65 -6.03
N ASN A 283 1.36 -1.03 -6.84
CA ASN A 283 2.71 -0.47 -6.75
C ASN A 283 2.84 0.88 -7.48
N ASN A 284 1.82 1.27 -8.24
CA ASN A 284 1.82 2.55 -8.95
C ASN A 284 1.33 3.67 -8.03
N PRO A 285 2.13 4.72 -7.78
CA PRO A 285 1.74 5.84 -6.93
C PRO A 285 0.46 6.56 -7.37
N ILE A 286 0.07 6.47 -8.64
CA ILE A 286 -1.18 7.07 -9.15
C ILE A 286 -2.43 6.47 -8.48
N GLY A 287 -2.32 5.28 -7.90
CA GLY A 287 -3.39 4.63 -7.15
C GLY A 287 -4.00 5.50 -6.06
N LEU A 288 -3.20 6.40 -5.48
CA LEU A 288 -3.67 7.35 -4.46
C LEU A 288 -4.79 8.27 -4.96
N LEU A 289 -4.85 8.53 -6.26
CA LEU A 289 -5.91 9.34 -6.85
C LEU A 289 -7.27 8.62 -6.89
N TYR A 290 -7.26 7.28 -6.80
CA TYR A 290 -8.40 6.40 -7.01
C TYR A 290 -8.82 5.64 -5.75
N ASP A 291 -8.36 6.07 -4.58
CA ASP A 291 -8.60 5.39 -3.30
C ASP A 291 -8.08 3.93 -3.29
N ILE A 292 -6.95 3.73 -3.97
CA ILE A 292 -6.22 2.47 -4.00
C ILE A 292 -5.01 2.59 -3.07
N ASN A 293 -4.80 1.61 -2.21
CA ASN A 293 -3.63 1.57 -1.35
C ASN A 293 -2.35 1.42 -2.18
N VAL A 294 -1.33 2.20 -1.88
CA VAL A 294 -0.09 2.20 -2.67
C VAL A 294 1.07 1.64 -1.88
N PHE A 295 1.69 0.58 -2.43
CA PHE A 295 2.96 0.05 -1.98
C PHE A 295 4.10 0.59 -2.85
N ALA A 296 4.64 1.74 -2.50
CA ALA A 296 5.87 2.26 -3.08
C ALA A 296 7.05 1.79 -2.23
N PHE A 297 7.71 0.71 -2.64
CA PHE A 297 8.86 0.19 -1.93
C PHE A 297 10.14 0.92 -2.34
N PRO A 298 10.92 1.44 -1.39
CA PRO A 298 12.27 1.93 -1.69
C PRO A 298 13.14 0.81 -2.29
N ASN A 299 13.93 1.14 -3.31
CA ASN A 299 14.79 0.18 -4.02
C ASN A 299 15.79 -0.58 -3.14
N LYS A 300 16.04 -0.11 -1.90
CA LYS A 300 17.03 -0.66 -0.98
C LYS A 300 16.49 -1.67 0.03
N LEU A 301 15.20 -2.00 -0.03
CA LEU A 301 14.61 -2.93 0.92
C LEU A 301 15.06 -4.37 0.70
N LYS A 302 15.28 -5.07 1.80
CA LYS A 302 15.50 -6.51 1.77
C LYS A 302 14.22 -7.23 1.37
N PHE A 303 14.34 -8.30 0.61
CA PHE A 303 13.19 -9.08 0.16
C PHE A 303 12.26 -9.54 1.32
N PRO A 304 12.76 -10.11 2.43
CA PRO A 304 11.89 -10.46 3.54
C PRO A 304 11.11 -9.29 4.14
N ASP A 305 11.72 -8.10 4.23
CA ASP A 305 11.04 -6.91 4.76
C ASP A 305 9.85 -6.50 3.86
N VAL A 306 9.99 -6.67 2.55
CA VAL A 306 8.89 -6.42 1.58
C VAL A 306 7.77 -7.44 1.79
N VAL A 307 8.09 -8.73 1.86
CA VAL A 307 7.12 -9.82 2.06
C VAL A 307 6.32 -9.60 3.35
N TYR A 308 7.01 -9.40 4.46
CA TYR A 308 6.34 -9.19 5.75
C TYR A 308 5.49 -7.90 5.78
N SER A 309 5.95 -6.84 5.12
CA SER A 309 5.17 -5.59 5.04
C SER A 309 3.87 -5.76 4.25
N ILE A 310 3.92 -6.46 3.11
CA ILE A 310 2.73 -6.77 2.31
C ILE A 310 1.75 -7.61 3.13
N ASN A 311 2.22 -8.75 3.66
CA ASN A 311 1.36 -9.66 4.42
C ASN A 311 0.71 -8.97 5.61
N ARG A 312 1.50 -8.26 6.43
CA ARG A 312 0.99 -7.56 7.60
C ARG A 312 -0.04 -6.49 7.23
N PHE A 313 0.21 -5.73 6.17
CA PHE A 313 -0.77 -4.74 5.72
C PHE A 313 -2.08 -5.41 5.30
N MET A 314 -2.03 -6.44 4.45
CA MET A 314 -3.22 -7.13 3.99
C MET A 314 -3.99 -7.74 5.16
N TYR A 315 -3.31 -8.43 6.06
CA TYR A 315 -3.93 -8.99 7.26
C TYR A 315 -4.61 -7.94 8.14
N LEU A 316 -3.91 -6.84 8.46
CA LEU A 316 -4.49 -5.76 9.25
C LEU A 316 -5.67 -5.09 8.55
N TYR A 317 -5.64 -5.02 7.23
CA TYR A 317 -6.74 -4.46 6.45
C TYR A 317 -7.99 -5.36 6.50
N GLU A 318 -7.83 -6.69 6.38
CA GLU A 318 -8.93 -7.65 6.49
C GLU A 318 -9.61 -7.61 7.85
N ILE A 319 -8.84 -7.63 8.94
CA ILE A 319 -9.41 -7.61 10.29
C ILE A 319 -10.09 -6.29 10.67
N ASN A 320 -9.82 -5.22 9.92
CA ASN A 320 -10.40 -3.89 10.16
C ASN A 320 -11.58 -3.57 9.27
N ARG A 321 -11.63 -4.22 8.10
CA ARG A 321 -12.64 -3.96 7.08
C ARG A 321 -13.18 -5.28 6.61
N ASP A 322 -14.49 -5.38 6.55
CA ASP A 322 -15.17 -6.55 6.00
C ASP A 322 -15.11 -6.46 4.46
N ILE A 323 -13.96 -6.84 3.91
CA ILE A 323 -13.77 -6.87 2.46
C ILE A 323 -14.19 -8.23 1.90
N ASP A 324 -14.63 -8.24 0.64
CA ASP A 324 -15.02 -9.45 -0.07
C ASP A 324 -13.81 -10.10 -0.76
N ALA A 325 -12.89 -9.30 -1.31
CA ALA A 325 -11.70 -9.79 -2.01
C ALA A 325 -10.58 -8.74 -2.06
N TRP A 326 -9.37 -9.20 -2.38
CA TRP A 326 -8.23 -8.37 -2.75
C TRP A 326 -8.08 -8.25 -4.25
N LEU A 327 -7.81 -7.03 -4.73
CA LEU A 327 -7.44 -6.73 -6.11
C LEU A 327 -6.07 -6.05 -6.14
N VAL A 328 -5.02 -6.82 -6.42
CA VAL A 328 -3.62 -6.40 -6.30
C VAL A 328 -3.00 -6.19 -7.67
N ASN A 329 -2.53 -4.99 -7.97
CA ASN A 329 -1.77 -4.68 -9.19
C ASN A 329 -0.28 -4.72 -8.89
N ILE A 330 0.41 -5.71 -9.43
CA ILE A 330 1.84 -5.94 -9.22
C ILE A 330 2.64 -5.16 -10.26
N GLY A 331 3.46 -4.24 -9.77
CA GLY A 331 4.31 -3.40 -10.63
C GLY A 331 5.47 -4.18 -11.24
N GLY A 332 5.94 -3.72 -12.40
CA GLY A 332 7.04 -4.33 -13.12
C GLY A 332 6.61 -5.49 -14.01
N ALA A 333 7.51 -6.45 -14.19
CA ALA A 333 7.30 -7.69 -14.89
C ALA A 333 7.29 -8.87 -13.92
N ILE A 334 6.70 -9.98 -14.35
CA ILE A 334 6.69 -11.24 -13.61
C ILE A 334 8.12 -11.82 -13.46
N ASP A 335 8.97 -11.62 -14.45
CA ASP A 335 10.39 -11.99 -14.48
C ASP A 335 11.19 -10.95 -15.29
N GLN A 336 12.51 -11.15 -15.40
CA GLN A 336 13.35 -10.35 -16.28
C GLN A 336 13.04 -10.65 -17.75
N ILE A 337 12.93 -9.60 -18.56
CA ILE A 337 12.74 -9.78 -20.01
C ILE A 337 14.07 -10.15 -20.69
N ASN A 338 15.14 -9.49 -20.27
CA ASN A 338 16.51 -9.73 -20.74
C ASN A 338 17.51 -9.08 -19.78
N MET A 339 18.81 -9.23 -20.03
CA MET A 339 19.89 -8.69 -19.19
C MET A 339 19.87 -7.16 -19.05
N LEU A 340 19.19 -6.43 -19.92
CA LEU A 340 19.08 -4.96 -19.89
C LEU A 340 17.80 -4.49 -19.19
N ASN A 341 16.73 -5.26 -19.33
CA ASN A 341 15.42 -4.99 -18.75
C ASN A 341 15.10 -6.02 -17.66
N THR A 342 15.76 -5.87 -16.52
CA THR A 342 15.70 -6.86 -15.42
C THR A 342 14.43 -6.77 -14.60
N TYR A 343 13.71 -5.64 -14.61
CA TYR A 343 12.51 -5.40 -13.79
C TYR A 343 12.63 -5.90 -12.34
N ASN A 344 13.80 -5.66 -11.73
CA ASN A 344 14.15 -6.19 -10.40
C ASN A 344 14.03 -7.73 -10.30
N PHE A 345 14.22 -8.45 -11.41
CA PHE A 345 14.18 -9.94 -11.47
C PHE A 345 12.88 -10.53 -10.94
N GLY A 346 11.73 -9.94 -11.27
CA GLY A 346 10.43 -10.42 -10.78
C GLY A 346 10.16 -10.23 -9.28
N LYS A 347 11.05 -9.54 -8.57
CA LYS A 347 11.05 -9.41 -7.10
C LYS A 347 9.69 -9.07 -6.49
N PHE A 348 8.88 -8.25 -7.16
CA PHE A 348 7.57 -7.88 -6.63
C PHE A 348 6.57 -9.00 -6.76
N MET A 349 6.60 -9.75 -7.88
CA MET A 349 5.77 -10.96 -8.03
C MET A 349 6.12 -11.98 -6.96
N ASP A 350 7.41 -12.30 -6.80
CA ASP A 350 7.90 -13.21 -5.76
C ASP A 350 7.48 -12.77 -4.36
N ALA A 351 7.51 -11.46 -4.09
CA ALA A 351 7.14 -10.94 -2.79
C ALA A 351 5.64 -11.13 -2.50
N TYR A 352 4.77 -10.91 -3.48
CA TYR A 352 3.33 -11.16 -3.31
C TYR A 352 3.01 -12.65 -3.22
N LEU A 353 3.63 -13.51 -4.06
CA LEU A 353 3.50 -14.96 -3.97
C LEU A 353 3.94 -15.52 -2.60
N SER A 354 4.93 -14.86 -1.98
CA SER A 354 5.42 -15.23 -0.65
C SER A 354 4.58 -14.64 0.49
N ALA A 355 3.92 -13.51 0.27
CA ALA A 355 3.17 -12.77 1.29
C ALA A 355 1.70 -13.18 1.39
N ALA A 356 1.11 -13.68 0.31
CA ALA A 356 -0.31 -13.99 0.20
C ALA A 356 -0.52 -15.26 -0.63
N ASN A 357 -1.55 -16.02 -0.28
CA ASN A 357 -2.05 -17.07 -1.16
C ASN A 357 -2.83 -16.38 -2.30
N ILE A 358 -2.28 -16.42 -3.51
CA ILE A 358 -2.93 -15.81 -4.67
C ILE A 358 -3.83 -16.84 -5.34
N ASP A 359 -5.14 -16.60 -5.37
CA ASP A 359 -6.12 -17.50 -5.98
C ASP A 359 -6.12 -17.33 -7.51
N ILE A 360 -6.16 -16.10 -8.00
CA ILE A 360 -6.23 -15.80 -9.42
C ILE A 360 -5.11 -14.84 -9.82
N VAL A 361 -4.38 -15.17 -10.89
CA VAL A 361 -3.47 -14.25 -11.58
C VAL A 361 -4.04 -13.84 -12.92
N LEU A 362 -4.32 -12.56 -13.11
CA LEU A 362 -4.60 -11.95 -14.39
C LEU A 362 -3.27 -11.54 -15.02
N LEU A 363 -2.76 -12.33 -15.95
CA LEU A 363 -1.47 -12.11 -16.56
C LEU A 363 -1.62 -11.31 -17.86
N CYS A 364 -1.26 -10.02 -17.81
CA CYS A 364 -1.26 -9.13 -18.98
C CYS A 364 -0.08 -9.50 -19.91
N ILE A 365 -0.40 -9.85 -21.14
CA ILE A 365 0.54 -10.33 -22.14
C ILE A 365 0.50 -9.47 -23.42
N ASN A 366 1.59 -9.49 -24.19
CA ASN A 366 1.69 -8.80 -25.47
C ASN A 366 1.42 -9.74 -26.67
N PRO A 367 1.01 -9.21 -27.83
CA PRO A 367 0.64 -10.02 -28.99
C PRO A 367 1.77 -10.88 -29.60
N SER A 368 3.03 -10.50 -29.39
CA SER A 368 4.18 -11.24 -29.92
C SER A 368 4.89 -12.10 -28.89
N VAL A 369 4.19 -12.45 -27.79
CA VAL A 369 4.78 -13.31 -26.73
C VAL A 369 5.13 -14.69 -27.27
N ASP A 370 6.27 -15.20 -26.85
CA ASP A 370 6.68 -16.58 -27.11
C ASP A 370 5.87 -17.57 -26.26
N ILE A 371 5.27 -18.57 -26.89
CA ILE A 371 4.40 -19.55 -26.23
C ILE A 371 5.16 -20.42 -25.22
N ASP A 372 6.39 -20.82 -25.56
CA ASP A 372 7.16 -21.69 -24.67
C ASP A 372 7.61 -20.91 -23.43
N PHE A 373 7.97 -19.65 -23.58
CA PHE A 373 8.21 -18.74 -22.46
C PHE A 373 6.95 -18.59 -21.60
N LEU A 374 5.80 -18.34 -22.24
CA LEU A 374 4.53 -18.16 -21.50
C LEU A 374 4.14 -19.41 -20.69
N LYS A 375 4.35 -20.62 -21.26
CA LYS A 375 4.13 -21.89 -20.54
C LYS A 375 5.04 -22.04 -19.32
N LEU A 376 6.29 -21.58 -19.40
CA LEU A 376 7.20 -21.59 -18.24
C LEU A 376 6.71 -20.66 -17.13
N GLU A 377 6.25 -19.46 -17.48
CA GLU A 377 5.72 -18.49 -16.52
C GLU A 377 4.45 -19.02 -15.84
N VAL A 378 3.55 -19.65 -16.59
CA VAL A 378 2.35 -20.30 -16.06
C VAL A 378 2.72 -21.43 -15.09
N ALA A 379 3.66 -22.28 -15.48
CA ALA A 379 4.14 -23.38 -14.64
C ALA A 379 4.79 -22.85 -13.34
N TYR A 380 5.52 -21.73 -13.43
CA TYR A 380 6.08 -21.05 -12.27
C TYR A 380 4.98 -20.58 -11.30
N LEU A 381 3.91 -19.94 -11.80
CA LEU A 381 2.80 -19.46 -10.99
C LEU A 381 2.07 -20.61 -10.29
N TYR A 382 1.72 -21.67 -11.01
CA TYR A 382 1.08 -22.85 -10.42
C TYR A 382 1.97 -23.55 -9.38
N LYS A 383 3.28 -23.59 -9.60
CA LYS A 383 4.25 -24.13 -8.61
C LYS A 383 4.23 -23.34 -7.29
N HIS A 384 3.92 -22.03 -7.34
CA HIS A 384 3.81 -21.17 -6.17
C HIS A 384 2.42 -21.12 -5.55
N GLY A 385 1.52 -22.03 -5.97
CA GLY A 385 0.21 -22.21 -5.34
C GLY A 385 -0.91 -21.34 -5.93
N VAL A 386 -0.67 -20.64 -7.05
CA VAL A 386 -1.75 -19.94 -7.77
C VAL A 386 -2.76 -20.98 -8.27
N GLU A 387 -4.03 -20.78 -8.00
CA GLU A 387 -5.08 -21.72 -8.40
C GLU A 387 -5.50 -21.55 -9.85
N LYS A 388 -5.55 -20.29 -10.33
CA LYS A 388 -5.97 -19.99 -11.69
C LYS A 388 -5.14 -18.89 -12.32
N VAL A 389 -4.66 -19.14 -13.55
CA VAL A 389 -4.06 -18.11 -14.42
C VAL A 389 -5.02 -17.78 -15.55
N ILE A 390 -5.22 -16.49 -15.81
CA ILE A 390 -6.08 -15.95 -16.87
C ILE A 390 -5.25 -14.95 -17.66
N PHE A 391 -5.19 -15.09 -18.97
CA PHE A 391 -4.47 -14.15 -19.82
C PHE A 391 -5.34 -12.93 -20.18
N VAL A 392 -4.72 -11.77 -20.16
CA VAL A 392 -5.30 -10.52 -20.66
C VAL A 392 -4.41 -10.01 -21.79
N LEU A 393 -4.86 -10.17 -23.02
CA LEU A 393 -4.10 -9.73 -24.19
C LEU A 393 -4.21 -8.22 -24.35
N SER A 394 -3.05 -7.55 -24.36
CA SER A 394 -2.91 -6.11 -24.61
C SER A 394 -2.88 -5.80 -26.10
N HIS A 395 -3.33 -4.60 -26.50
CA HIS A 395 -3.01 -4.05 -27.83
C HIS A 395 -1.58 -3.52 -27.94
N ASN A 396 -0.88 -3.42 -26.82
CA ASN A 396 0.51 -2.99 -26.79
C ASN A 396 1.44 -4.18 -26.98
N ASP A 397 2.36 -4.05 -27.91
CA ASP A 397 3.46 -5.00 -28.13
C ASP A 397 4.79 -4.38 -27.68
N ILE A 398 5.79 -5.22 -27.52
CA ILE A 398 7.08 -4.86 -26.96
C ILE A 398 8.12 -4.86 -28.09
N ASN A 399 8.93 -3.81 -28.15
CA ASN A 399 10.14 -3.84 -28.96
C ASN A 399 11.35 -4.21 -28.08
N ALA A 400 11.60 -5.51 -27.96
CA ALA A 400 12.74 -6.02 -27.19
C ALA A 400 14.10 -5.80 -27.87
N THR A 401 14.12 -5.39 -29.14
CA THR A 401 15.36 -5.22 -29.94
C THR A 401 15.88 -3.78 -29.93
N THR A 402 15.07 -2.78 -29.65
CA THR A 402 15.51 -1.39 -29.53
C THR A 402 16.08 -1.13 -28.15
N MET A 403 17.40 -1.21 -28.07
CA MET A 403 18.15 -0.97 -26.84
C MET A 403 18.53 0.51 -26.73
N ASP A 404 17.56 1.40 -26.63
CA ASP A 404 17.89 2.75 -26.21
C ASP A 404 17.96 2.76 -24.68
N TYR A 405 19.19 2.78 -24.16
CA TYR A 405 19.49 2.70 -22.72
C TYR A 405 18.86 3.82 -21.88
N LYS A 406 18.33 4.85 -22.54
CA LYS A 406 17.79 6.04 -21.86
C LYS A 406 16.29 5.98 -21.60
N ASP A 407 15.53 5.26 -22.41
CA ASP A 407 14.06 5.37 -22.41
C ASP A 407 13.34 4.11 -21.91
N GLY A 408 14.06 3.07 -21.51
CA GLY A 408 13.46 1.80 -21.08
C GLY A 408 12.84 1.00 -22.23
N LEU A 409 12.02 0.02 -21.89
CA LEU A 409 11.35 -0.82 -22.86
C LEU A 409 10.27 -0.03 -23.60
N GLN A 410 10.37 0.08 -24.93
CA GLN A 410 9.37 0.75 -25.75
C GLN A 410 8.20 -0.19 -26.07
N THR A 411 6.99 0.27 -25.79
CA THR A 411 5.76 -0.38 -26.23
C THR A 411 5.18 0.35 -27.45
N TYR A 412 4.58 -0.39 -28.36
CA TYR A 412 3.88 0.18 -29.51
C TYR A 412 2.52 -0.49 -29.70
N TYR A 413 1.56 0.27 -30.18
CA TYR A 413 0.21 -0.24 -30.42
C TYR A 413 0.18 -1.07 -31.71
N VAL A 414 -0.41 -2.28 -31.67
CA VAL A 414 -0.62 -3.13 -32.85
C VAL A 414 -1.99 -2.91 -33.45
N ASP A 415 -2.08 -3.05 -34.78
CA ASP A 415 -3.36 -2.97 -35.47
C ASP A 415 -4.30 -4.15 -35.13
N GLU A 416 -5.59 -3.96 -35.37
CA GLU A 416 -6.64 -4.95 -35.09
C GLU A 416 -6.38 -6.31 -35.78
N LYS A 417 -5.80 -6.32 -36.95
CA LYS A 417 -5.54 -7.57 -37.69
C LYS A 417 -4.46 -8.39 -36.99
N LYS A 418 -3.34 -7.75 -36.61
CA LYS A 418 -2.26 -8.40 -35.86
C LYS A 418 -2.73 -8.86 -34.50
N TYR A 419 -3.52 -8.02 -33.82
CA TYR A 419 -4.12 -8.35 -32.53
C TYR A 419 -5.01 -9.59 -32.60
N ASN A 420 -5.96 -9.65 -33.55
CA ASN A 420 -6.88 -10.78 -33.70
C ASN A 420 -6.15 -12.07 -34.07
N LEU A 421 -5.11 -12.00 -34.92
CA LEU A 421 -4.27 -13.17 -35.24
C LEU A 421 -3.55 -13.70 -33.99
N ALA A 422 -3.01 -12.82 -33.17
CA ALA A 422 -2.37 -13.21 -31.92
C ALA A 422 -3.36 -13.82 -30.93
N PHE A 423 -4.56 -13.25 -30.81
CA PHE A 423 -5.61 -13.74 -29.93
C PHE A 423 -6.03 -15.17 -30.30
N GLU A 424 -6.33 -15.43 -31.58
CA GLU A 424 -6.69 -16.79 -32.04
C GLU A 424 -5.50 -17.77 -31.88
N TYR A 425 -4.28 -17.34 -32.22
CA TYR A 425 -3.11 -18.17 -32.04
C TYR A 425 -2.86 -18.59 -30.59
N LEU A 426 -2.99 -17.67 -29.65
CA LEU A 426 -2.86 -17.95 -28.23
C LEU A 426 -3.97 -18.91 -27.74
N LYS A 427 -5.21 -18.67 -28.18
CA LYS A 427 -6.35 -19.50 -27.84
C LYS A 427 -6.21 -20.97 -28.32
N GLU A 428 -5.55 -21.17 -29.44
CA GLU A 428 -5.32 -22.53 -29.98
C GLU A 428 -4.16 -23.25 -29.28
N ASN A 429 -3.21 -22.51 -28.65
CA ASN A 429 -1.94 -23.07 -28.16
C ASN A 429 -1.80 -23.05 -26.62
N MET A 430 -2.75 -22.43 -25.92
CA MET A 430 -2.75 -22.34 -24.45
C MET A 430 -4.06 -22.94 -23.90
N GLU A 431 -3.95 -23.55 -22.72
CA GLU A 431 -5.11 -24.13 -22.02
C GLU A 431 -5.83 -23.07 -21.16
N GLU A 432 -5.13 -22.01 -20.79
CA GLU A 432 -5.66 -20.93 -19.98
C GLU A 432 -6.65 -20.07 -20.77
N MET A 433 -7.66 -19.53 -20.06
CA MET A 433 -8.62 -18.59 -20.65
C MET A 433 -7.95 -17.29 -21.03
N ILE A 434 -8.32 -16.75 -22.19
CA ILE A 434 -7.79 -15.51 -22.74
C ILE A 434 -8.92 -14.51 -22.92
N PHE A 435 -8.70 -13.31 -22.41
CA PHE A 435 -9.59 -12.17 -22.56
C PHE A 435 -8.88 -11.03 -23.29
N GLY A 436 -9.60 -10.35 -24.15
CA GLY A 436 -9.11 -9.15 -24.82
C GLY A 436 -9.59 -7.87 -24.13
N VAL A 437 -9.12 -6.72 -24.61
CA VAL A 437 -9.53 -5.40 -24.10
C VAL A 437 -11.06 -5.22 -24.12
N ARG A 438 -11.72 -5.66 -25.20
CA ARG A 438 -13.18 -5.59 -25.32
C ARG A 438 -13.92 -6.43 -24.27
N ASP A 439 -13.33 -7.54 -23.83
CA ASP A 439 -13.94 -8.39 -22.80
C ASP A 439 -13.87 -7.74 -21.43
N ILE A 440 -12.87 -6.90 -21.20
CA ILE A 440 -12.74 -6.09 -19.99
C ILE A 440 -13.80 -4.98 -20.00
N GLU A 441 -13.91 -4.24 -21.11
CA GLU A 441 -14.84 -3.12 -21.28
C GLU A 441 -16.31 -3.54 -21.13
N ASN A 442 -16.68 -4.72 -21.65
CA ASN A 442 -18.05 -5.23 -21.61
C ASN A 442 -18.36 -6.09 -20.36
N GLY A 443 -17.39 -6.25 -19.45
CA GLY A 443 -17.55 -6.94 -18.17
C GLY A 443 -17.40 -8.48 -18.20
N ARG A 444 -17.13 -9.10 -19.36
CA ARG A 444 -16.99 -10.57 -19.46
C ARG A 444 -15.86 -11.13 -18.61
N LEU A 445 -14.73 -10.42 -18.48
CA LEU A 445 -13.65 -10.82 -17.60
C LEU A 445 -14.11 -10.80 -16.13
N TYR A 446 -14.84 -9.77 -15.73
CA TYR A 446 -15.41 -9.67 -14.39
C TYR A 446 -16.38 -10.81 -14.10
N ASP A 447 -17.34 -11.06 -14.99
CA ASP A 447 -18.34 -12.14 -14.82
C ASP A 447 -17.63 -13.50 -14.63
N TYR A 448 -16.58 -13.77 -15.41
CA TYR A 448 -15.80 -15.00 -15.30
C TYR A 448 -15.05 -15.12 -13.98
N ILE A 449 -14.48 -14.01 -13.46
CA ILE A 449 -13.81 -14.00 -12.15
C ILE A 449 -14.81 -14.31 -11.04
N ILE A 450 -16.00 -13.71 -11.07
CA ILE A 450 -17.04 -13.97 -10.07
C ILE A 450 -17.51 -15.44 -10.12
N GLU A 451 -17.64 -16.01 -11.32
CA GLU A 451 -17.98 -17.44 -11.49
C GLU A 451 -16.94 -18.39 -10.84
N ILE A 452 -15.65 -18.04 -10.92
CA ILE A 452 -14.57 -18.86 -10.31
C ILE A 452 -14.59 -18.75 -8.78
N LEU A 453 -14.89 -17.57 -8.24
CA LEU A 453 -14.84 -17.30 -6.80
C LEU A 453 -16.11 -17.70 -6.05
N SER A 454 -17.20 -18.04 -6.77
CA SER A 454 -18.50 -18.45 -6.22
C SER A 454 -18.56 -19.94 -5.95
#